data_3a085c6b44be26610a086bea75f4c84c
#
_entry.id   3a085c6b44be26610a086bea75f4c84c
#
_cell.length_a   1.000
_cell.length_b   1.000
_cell.length_c   1.000
_cell.angle_alpha   90.00
_cell.angle_beta   90.00
_cell.angle_gamma   90.00
#
_symmetry.space_group_name_H-M   'P 1'
#
loop_
_entity.id
_entity.type
_entity.pdbx_description
1 polymer ?
#
loop_
_entity_poly.entity_id
_entity_poly.type
_entity_poly.pdbx_seq_one_letter_code
_entity_poly.pdbx_strand_id
1 'polypeptide(L)'
;MRLSYTLLIAWRYILGKKSFQAINIITGISMFGIAIGAAALLLILSVFNGFEDLLKSLYNAIYTDLKVTPIEGKYFHPDSTDLATIGSWPEIKAVSVTLEETALLDYRGSQDICTLKGVDESFRNVTDIDSVMLDGDFTLKQGDAALAIVGAGLAARLDINVENPYESLTVYMPNRKQHGPLDKPFSVKYAYPVGRFSIKQDYDYQYVFVPLDFIRTLIEDSAAATGIEIRLAPGVRAEKVKAKLTALFNTPVNIKNKDEQNAAFFKLMNIEKWISYAVVSLTLIIVSFNLVSALWMIVLDKKKDISILQSMGSSPSDVYKIFMRSGWMICTLGLILGIVLALGLYGLQKQFGIVPIPEGFVVDSYPIQLRWIDPLIVGLTVFIIGSLAAWMPARKASKIAAFI
;
A
#
# COMPACT_ATOMS: atom_id res chain seq x y z
N MET A 1 25.01 9.63 -37.23
CA MET A 1 25.44 8.58 -36.28
C MET A 1 25.52 7.26 -37.03
N ARG A 2 26.76 6.75 -37.35
CA ARG A 2 26.93 5.44 -38.02
C ARG A 2 26.53 4.37 -37.00
N LEU A 3 25.42 3.63 -37.28
CA LEU A 3 25.09 2.44 -36.49
C LEU A 3 26.31 1.51 -36.52
N SER A 4 26.75 1.07 -35.35
CA SER A 4 27.85 0.09 -35.27
C SER A 4 27.47 -1.13 -36.10
N TYR A 5 28.34 -1.59 -36.98
CA TYR A 5 28.07 -2.73 -37.87
C TYR A 5 27.59 -3.98 -37.12
N THR A 6 28.01 -4.15 -35.86
CA THR A 6 27.58 -5.24 -35.00
C THR A 6 26.08 -5.16 -34.61
N LEU A 7 25.50 -3.97 -34.56
CA LEU A 7 24.07 -3.78 -34.30
C LEU A 7 23.26 -4.13 -35.55
N LEU A 8 23.76 -3.73 -36.72
CA LEU A 8 23.10 -4.03 -38.02
C LEU A 8 23.08 -5.53 -38.30
N ILE A 9 24.18 -6.25 -37.99
CA ILE A 9 24.24 -7.70 -38.11
C ILE A 9 23.29 -8.37 -37.13
N ALA A 10 23.26 -7.95 -35.88
CA ALA A 10 22.34 -8.46 -34.84
C ALA A 10 20.87 -8.31 -35.27
N TRP A 11 20.51 -7.16 -35.84
CA TRP A 11 19.18 -6.90 -36.37
C TRP A 11 18.81 -7.86 -37.51
N ARG A 12 19.74 -8.06 -38.47
CA ARG A 12 19.52 -8.99 -39.60
C ARG A 12 19.43 -10.45 -39.16
N TYR A 13 20.09 -10.84 -38.09
CA TYR A 13 20.02 -12.20 -37.55
C TYR A 13 18.65 -12.52 -36.93
N ILE A 14 17.99 -11.54 -36.38
CA ILE A 14 16.65 -11.71 -35.76
C ILE A 14 15.53 -11.62 -36.80
N LEU A 15 15.62 -10.66 -37.75
CA LEU A 15 14.53 -10.35 -38.71
C LEU A 15 14.76 -10.89 -40.13
N GLY A 16 15.86 -11.57 -40.37
CA GLY A 16 16.20 -12.08 -41.72
C GLY A 16 15.26 -13.16 -42.20
N LYS A 17 14.60 -12.94 -43.35
CA LYS A 17 13.61 -13.85 -43.97
C LYS A 17 14.16 -15.22 -44.47
N LYS A 18 15.47 -15.46 -44.44
CA LYS A 18 16.12 -16.68 -44.93
C LYS A 18 16.58 -17.65 -43.84
N SER A 19 16.23 -17.41 -42.59
CA SER A 19 16.51 -18.29 -41.45
C SER A 19 15.47 -19.41 -41.38
N PHE A 20 15.88 -20.59 -40.91
CA PHE A 20 14.99 -21.76 -40.71
C PHE A 20 13.75 -21.33 -39.92
N GLN A 21 12.55 -21.75 -40.34
CA GLN A 21 11.27 -21.44 -39.68
C GLN A 21 11.30 -21.75 -38.17
N ALA A 22 12.03 -22.80 -37.76
CA ALA A 22 12.20 -23.20 -36.37
C ALA A 22 12.88 -22.13 -35.52
N ILE A 23 13.90 -21.41 -36.03
CA ILE A 23 14.61 -20.37 -35.29
C ILE A 23 13.69 -19.18 -35.00
N ASN A 24 12.91 -18.77 -35.99
CA ASN A 24 11.96 -17.66 -35.80
C ASN A 24 10.87 -18.01 -34.80
N ILE A 25 10.40 -19.27 -34.79
CA ILE A 25 9.42 -19.75 -33.83
C ILE A 25 10.01 -19.72 -32.39
N ILE A 26 11.22 -20.29 -32.20
CA ILE A 26 11.86 -20.33 -30.86
C ILE A 26 12.18 -18.91 -30.33
N THR A 27 12.66 -18.04 -31.24
CA THR A 27 12.90 -16.62 -30.88
C THR A 27 11.59 -15.91 -30.54
N GLY A 28 10.52 -16.18 -31.32
CA GLY A 28 9.18 -15.64 -31.03
C GLY A 28 8.62 -16.11 -29.70
N ILE A 29 8.77 -17.41 -29.37
CA ILE A 29 8.37 -17.98 -28.08
C ILE A 29 9.14 -17.30 -26.94
N SER A 30 10.47 -17.10 -27.09
CA SER A 30 11.29 -16.44 -26.11
C SER A 30 10.88 -14.97 -25.89
N MET A 31 10.62 -14.25 -26.98
CA MET A 31 10.15 -12.86 -26.95
C MET A 31 8.77 -12.75 -26.26
N PHE A 32 7.84 -13.65 -26.60
CA PHE A 32 6.50 -13.70 -26.02
C PHE A 32 6.54 -14.07 -24.52
N GLY A 33 7.40 -15.01 -24.13
CA GLY A 33 7.62 -15.35 -22.73
C GLY A 33 8.13 -14.16 -21.90
N ILE A 34 9.10 -13.42 -22.44
CA ILE A 34 9.60 -12.18 -21.81
C ILE A 34 8.48 -11.14 -21.74
N ALA A 35 7.64 -11.03 -22.78
CA ALA A 35 6.52 -10.10 -22.79
C ALA A 35 5.49 -10.41 -21.70
N ILE A 36 5.11 -11.69 -21.55
CA ILE A 36 4.20 -12.13 -20.48
C ILE A 36 4.82 -11.84 -19.10
N GLY A 37 6.10 -12.20 -18.90
CA GLY A 37 6.79 -11.95 -17.62
C GLY A 37 6.88 -10.46 -17.29
N ALA A 38 7.22 -9.61 -18.25
CA ALA A 38 7.27 -8.17 -18.07
C ALA A 38 5.87 -7.59 -17.80
N ALA A 39 4.84 -8.06 -18.49
CA ALA A 39 3.46 -7.64 -18.26
C ALA A 39 2.99 -8.04 -16.85
N ALA A 40 3.27 -9.26 -16.42
CA ALA A 40 2.93 -9.74 -15.09
C ALA A 40 3.61 -8.92 -13.99
N LEU A 41 4.90 -8.59 -14.14
CA LEU A 41 5.62 -7.72 -13.19
C LEU A 41 4.99 -6.33 -13.10
N LEU A 42 4.64 -5.72 -14.23
CA LEU A 42 3.99 -4.41 -14.25
C LEU A 42 2.61 -4.45 -13.61
N LEU A 43 1.80 -5.48 -13.90
CA LEU A 43 0.46 -5.61 -13.33
C LEU A 43 0.52 -5.83 -11.82
N ILE A 44 1.44 -6.66 -11.31
CA ILE A 44 1.64 -6.84 -9.88
C ILE A 44 1.98 -5.51 -9.19
N LEU A 45 2.97 -4.77 -9.72
CA LEU A 45 3.30 -3.45 -9.16
C LEU A 45 2.10 -2.51 -9.21
N SER A 46 1.35 -2.51 -10.30
CA SER A 46 0.15 -1.68 -10.47
C SER A 46 -0.95 -2.00 -9.46
N VAL A 47 -1.20 -3.28 -9.18
CA VAL A 47 -2.16 -3.73 -8.18
C VAL A 47 -1.74 -3.30 -6.79
N PHE A 48 -0.48 -3.54 -6.39
CA PHE A 48 0.00 -3.12 -5.07
C PHE A 48 -0.02 -1.60 -4.90
N ASN A 49 0.33 -0.83 -5.92
CA ASN A 49 0.24 0.62 -5.87
C ASN A 49 -1.21 1.09 -5.74
N GLY A 50 -2.15 0.45 -6.48
CA GLY A 50 -3.57 0.75 -6.38
C GLY A 50 -4.16 0.46 -5.01
N PHE A 51 -3.79 -0.67 -4.40
CA PHE A 51 -4.16 -0.99 -3.02
C PHE A 51 -3.57 0.00 -2.02
N GLU A 52 -2.30 0.37 -2.19
CA GLU A 52 -1.65 1.38 -1.35
C GLU A 52 -2.41 2.72 -1.39
N ASP A 53 -2.78 3.17 -2.60
CA ASP A 53 -3.50 4.44 -2.77
C ASP A 53 -4.94 4.35 -2.24
N LEU A 54 -5.64 3.21 -2.45
CA LEU A 54 -6.96 2.95 -1.87
C LEU A 54 -6.91 3.00 -0.34
N LEU A 55 -5.99 2.25 0.26
CA LEU A 55 -5.87 2.20 1.72
C LEU A 55 -5.51 3.56 2.29
N LYS A 56 -4.60 4.31 1.65
CA LYS A 56 -4.32 5.70 2.06
C LYS A 56 -5.55 6.59 2.01
N SER A 57 -6.43 6.42 1.01
CA SER A 57 -7.67 7.20 0.91
C SER A 57 -8.64 6.86 2.04
N LEU A 58 -8.82 5.58 2.34
CA LEU A 58 -9.67 5.11 3.45
C LEU A 58 -9.14 5.57 4.81
N TYR A 59 -7.83 5.51 4.99
CA TYR A 59 -7.20 5.98 6.22
C TYR A 59 -7.26 7.51 6.39
N ASN A 60 -7.39 8.28 5.31
CA ASN A 60 -7.56 9.73 5.39
C ASN A 60 -8.82 10.15 6.14
N ALA A 61 -9.85 9.32 6.19
CA ALA A 61 -11.07 9.59 6.94
C ALA A 61 -10.90 9.52 8.46
N ILE A 62 -9.91 8.74 8.96
CA ILE A 62 -9.71 8.53 10.40
C ILE A 62 -8.39 9.12 10.89
N TYR A 63 -7.31 8.92 10.11
CA TYR A 63 -5.98 9.37 10.51
C TYR A 63 -5.80 10.84 10.23
N THR A 64 -5.42 11.52 11.26
CA THR A 64 -5.11 12.94 11.22
C THR A 64 -3.72 13.19 10.70
N ASP A 65 -3.42 14.41 10.26
CA ASP A 65 -2.11 14.75 9.67
C ASP A 65 -0.97 14.52 10.66
N LEU A 66 -1.23 14.80 11.95
CA LEU A 66 -0.32 14.51 13.07
C LEU A 66 -1.12 13.96 14.27
N LYS A 67 -0.58 12.95 14.92
CA LYS A 67 -1.07 12.41 16.20
C LYS A 67 0.05 12.46 17.22
N VAL A 68 -0.20 13.13 18.34
CA VAL A 68 0.69 13.20 19.49
C VAL A 68 0.22 12.19 20.52
N THR A 69 1.12 11.34 21.01
CA THR A 69 0.84 10.32 22.03
C THR A 69 1.94 10.33 23.08
N PRO A 70 1.70 9.92 24.32
CA PRO A 70 2.77 9.78 25.31
C PRO A 70 3.77 8.68 24.88
N ILE A 71 5.04 8.82 25.24
CA ILE A 71 6.05 7.77 25.07
C ILE A 71 5.93 6.75 26.19
N GLU A 72 5.70 7.21 27.43
CA GLU A 72 5.55 6.36 28.60
C GLU A 72 4.14 6.45 29.16
N GLY A 73 3.61 5.31 29.59
CA GLY A 73 2.24 5.22 30.09
C GLY A 73 1.18 5.20 29.01
N LYS A 74 -0.09 5.12 29.43
CA LYS A 74 -1.25 5.11 28.52
C LYS A 74 -1.87 6.50 28.39
N TYR A 75 -1.84 7.27 29.47
CA TYR A 75 -2.44 8.60 29.56
C TYR A 75 -1.39 9.66 29.75
N PHE A 76 -1.70 10.84 29.26
CA PHE A 76 -1.03 12.09 29.61
C PHE A 76 -2.09 13.17 29.80
N HIS A 77 -1.69 14.26 30.41
CA HIS A 77 -2.58 15.37 30.78
C HIS A 77 -2.11 16.59 29.97
N PRO A 78 -2.66 16.80 28.75
CA PRO A 78 -2.29 17.99 27.98
C PRO A 78 -2.76 19.26 28.68
N ASP A 79 -1.86 20.25 28.81
CA ASP A 79 -2.22 21.54 29.35
C ASP A 79 -3.14 22.28 28.36
N SER A 80 -4.16 22.92 28.91
CA SER A 80 -5.07 23.77 28.09
C SER A 80 -4.32 24.94 27.44
N THR A 81 -3.24 25.41 28.03
CA THR A 81 -2.37 26.45 27.47
C THR A 81 -1.61 25.96 26.26
N ASP A 82 -1.10 24.73 26.30
CA ASP A 82 -0.44 24.10 25.15
C ASP A 82 -1.41 23.87 23.99
N LEU A 83 -2.62 23.38 24.28
CA LEU A 83 -3.66 23.17 23.27
C LEU A 83 -4.09 24.50 22.61
N ALA A 84 -4.27 25.57 23.38
CA ALA A 84 -4.61 26.89 22.87
C ALA A 84 -3.46 27.46 22.03
N THR A 85 -2.21 27.24 22.44
CA THR A 85 -1.01 27.66 21.71
C THR A 85 -0.93 26.93 20.37
N ILE A 86 -1.10 25.61 20.36
CA ILE A 86 -1.11 24.78 19.14
C ILE A 86 -2.21 25.26 18.20
N GLY A 87 -3.44 25.45 18.70
CA GLY A 87 -4.59 25.92 17.92
C GLY A 87 -4.43 27.33 17.31
N SER A 88 -3.53 28.16 17.88
CA SER A 88 -3.24 29.50 17.35
C SER A 88 -2.24 29.53 16.19
N TRP A 89 -1.56 28.43 15.91
CA TRP A 89 -0.56 28.40 14.84
C TRP A 89 -1.20 28.44 13.45
N PRO A 90 -0.74 29.30 12.54
CA PRO A 90 -1.32 29.42 11.20
C PRO A 90 -1.14 28.15 10.35
N GLU A 91 -0.24 27.27 10.74
CA GLU A 91 -0.02 25.98 10.11
C GLU A 91 -1.06 24.92 10.49
N ILE A 92 -1.86 25.18 11.53
CA ILE A 92 -2.84 24.23 12.08
C ILE A 92 -4.25 24.67 11.74
N LYS A 93 -5.04 23.76 11.20
CA LYS A 93 -6.44 23.99 10.87
C LYS A 93 -7.37 23.66 12.05
N ALA A 94 -7.11 22.56 12.73
CA ALA A 94 -7.91 22.10 13.87
C ALA A 94 -7.10 21.17 14.79
N VAL A 95 -7.47 21.13 16.05
CA VAL A 95 -6.90 20.26 17.10
C VAL A 95 -8.03 19.60 17.85
N SER A 96 -7.91 18.33 18.16
CA SER A 96 -8.86 17.54 18.95
C SER A 96 -8.12 16.68 19.97
N VAL A 97 -8.65 16.57 21.16
CA VAL A 97 -8.14 15.68 22.21
C VAL A 97 -8.91 14.37 22.16
N THR A 98 -8.19 13.26 22.18
CA THR A 98 -8.78 11.93 22.11
C THR A 98 -8.36 11.04 23.26
N LEU A 99 -9.28 10.15 23.66
CA LEU A 99 -9.07 9.19 24.74
C LEU A 99 -9.58 7.82 24.28
N GLU A 100 -8.68 6.86 24.11
CA GLU A 100 -9.01 5.50 23.65
C GLU A 100 -8.89 4.51 24.81
N GLU A 101 -9.98 3.76 25.08
CA GLU A 101 -10.07 2.73 26.13
C GLU A 101 -10.78 1.48 25.66
N THR A 102 -10.34 0.34 26.17
CA THR A 102 -11.04 -0.93 25.95
C THR A 102 -12.18 -1.06 26.95
N ALA A 103 -13.36 -1.37 26.45
CA ALA A 103 -14.56 -1.59 27.25
C ALA A 103 -15.34 -2.80 26.78
N LEU A 104 -16.18 -3.35 27.66
CA LEU A 104 -17.19 -4.32 27.29
C LEU A 104 -18.50 -3.58 27.04
N LEU A 105 -19.09 -3.79 25.89
CA LEU A 105 -20.42 -3.32 25.53
C LEU A 105 -21.44 -4.41 25.77
N ASP A 106 -22.61 -4.03 26.26
CA ASP A 106 -23.78 -4.89 26.35
C ASP A 106 -24.97 -4.18 25.70
N TYR A 107 -25.58 -4.86 24.76
CA TYR A 107 -26.82 -4.42 24.14
C TYR A 107 -27.82 -5.56 24.12
N ARG A 108 -28.92 -5.42 24.87
CA ARG A 108 -29.98 -6.46 25.00
C ARG A 108 -29.46 -7.85 25.44
N GLY A 109 -28.37 -7.89 26.24
CA GLY A 109 -27.73 -9.12 26.68
C GLY A 109 -26.70 -9.70 25.72
N SER A 110 -26.55 -9.13 24.53
CA SER A 110 -25.43 -9.45 23.65
C SER A 110 -24.21 -8.63 24.04
N GLN A 111 -23.06 -9.27 24.24
CA GLN A 111 -21.86 -8.63 24.76
C GLN A 111 -20.70 -8.76 23.78
N ASP A 112 -19.91 -7.68 23.63
CA ASP A 112 -18.65 -7.71 22.86
C ASP A 112 -17.63 -6.70 23.43
N ILE A 113 -16.37 -6.97 23.17
CA ILE A 113 -15.28 -6.07 23.57
C ILE A 113 -15.01 -5.08 22.45
N CYS A 114 -14.95 -3.78 22.80
CA CYS A 114 -14.65 -2.74 21.85
C CYS A 114 -13.59 -1.76 22.36
N THR A 115 -13.11 -0.92 21.48
CA THR A 115 -12.33 0.27 21.78
C THR A 115 -13.26 1.49 21.77
N LEU A 116 -13.52 2.06 22.92
CA LEU A 116 -14.18 3.36 23.00
C LEU A 116 -13.19 4.45 22.64
N LYS A 117 -13.54 5.27 21.66
CA LYS A 117 -12.79 6.49 21.33
C LYS A 117 -13.61 7.71 21.74
N GLY A 118 -13.22 8.29 22.88
CA GLY A 118 -13.78 9.55 23.34
C GLY A 118 -13.14 10.70 22.59
N VAL A 119 -13.99 11.53 22.00
CA VAL A 119 -13.56 12.67 21.19
C VAL A 119 -14.34 13.92 21.58
N ASP A 120 -13.72 15.08 21.36
CA ASP A 120 -14.35 16.38 21.55
C ASP A 120 -15.10 16.83 20.27
N GLU A 121 -15.81 17.95 20.32
CA GLU A 121 -16.57 18.51 19.19
C GLU A 121 -15.66 18.92 18.02
N SER A 122 -14.38 19.20 18.28
CA SER A 122 -13.40 19.59 17.28
C SER A 122 -12.96 18.41 16.41
N PHE A 123 -13.22 17.16 16.82
CA PHE A 123 -12.82 15.96 16.11
C PHE A 123 -13.35 15.91 14.68
N ARG A 124 -14.57 16.38 14.45
CA ARG A 124 -15.17 16.49 13.11
C ARG A 124 -14.39 17.42 12.17
N ASN A 125 -13.69 18.42 12.71
CA ASN A 125 -12.86 19.34 11.93
C ASN A 125 -11.45 18.78 11.67
N VAL A 126 -11.02 17.81 12.47
CA VAL A 126 -9.69 17.18 12.37
C VAL A 126 -9.71 15.98 11.45
N THR A 127 -10.84 15.27 11.36
CA THR A 127 -11.04 14.08 10.51
C THR A 127 -12.10 14.34 9.44
N ASP A 128 -12.22 13.44 8.48
CA ASP A 128 -13.32 13.44 7.50
C ASP A 128 -14.37 12.38 7.88
N ILE A 129 -14.68 12.25 9.18
CA ILE A 129 -15.55 11.20 9.74
C ILE A 129 -16.96 11.21 9.11
N ASP A 130 -17.46 12.37 8.73
CA ASP A 130 -18.78 12.49 8.08
C ASP A 130 -18.84 11.72 6.76
N SER A 131 -17.74 11.60 6.06
CA SER A 131 -17.67 10.90 4.75
C SER A 131 -17.82 9.38 4.85
N VAL A 132 -17.71 8.82 6.04
CA VAL A 132 -17.77 7.37 6.31
C VAL A 132 -18.97 6.98 7.17
N MET A 133 -19.87 7.92 7.46
CA MET A 133 -21.14 7.62 8.10
C MET A 133 -22.05 6.85 7.14
N LEU A 134 -22.61 5.75 7.62
CA LEU A 134 -23.63 4.97 6.90
C LEU A 134 -25.03 5.44 7.23
N ASP A 135 -25.29 5.67 8.52
CA ASP A 135 -26.58 6.13 9.03
C ASP A 135 -26.38 7.13 10.16
N GLY A 136 -27.32 8.06 10.31
CA GLY A 136 -27.28 9.10 11.33
C GLY A 136 -26.24 10.19 11.04
N ASP A 137 -26.11 11.10 11.99
CA ASP A 137 -25.14 12.21 11.96
C ASP A 137 -24.06 12.00 13.03
N PHE A 138 -22.86 12.54 12.80
CA PHE A 138 -21.80 12.53 13.80
C PHE A 138 -22.10 13.52 14.93
N THR A 139 -23.06 13.16 15.78
CA THR A 139 -23.47 13.91 16.97
C THR A 139 -23.24 13.05 18.20
N LEU A 140 -22.46 13.55 19.16
CA LEU A 140 -22.05 12.78 20.33
C LEU A 140 -22.77 13.21 21.62
N LYS A 141 -23.48 14.34 21.63
CA LYS A 141 -24.23 14.83 22.79
C LYS A 141 -25.60 15.35 22.37
N GLN A 142 -26.61 15.05 23.20
CA GLN A 142 -27.93 15.67 23.10
C GLN A 142 -28.40 15.99 24.51
N GLY A 143 -28.27 17.26 24.91
CA GLY A 143 -28.45 17.65 26.33
C GLY A 143 -27.42 16.96 27.21
N ASP A 144 -27.90 16.24 28.23
CA ASP A 144 -27.05 15.48 29.18
C ASP A 144 -26.82 14.02 28.71
N ALA A 145 -27.50 13.59 27.65
CA ALA A 145 -27.34 12.24 27.15
C ALA A 145 -26.06 12.08 26.30
N ALA A 146 -25.27 11.07 26.62
CA ALA A 146 -24.15 10.64 25.81
C ALA A 146 -24.64 9.80 24.62
N LEU A 147 -24.27 10.20 23.42
CA LEU A 147 -24.60 9.49 22.20
C LEU A 147 -23.38 8.69 21.73
N ALA A 148 -23.65 7.55 21.09
CA ALA A 148 -22.61 6.66 20.58
C ALA A 148 -22.76 6.45 19.08
N ILE A 149 -21.65 6.49 18.36
CA ILE A 149 -21.55 6.15 16.94
C ILE A 149 -20.77 4.85 16.83
N VAL A 150 -21.42 3.82 16.34
CA VAL A 150 -20.93 2.43 16.39
C VAL A 150 -20.41 2.00 15.04
N GLY A 151 -19.30 1.26 15.02
CA GLY A 151 -18.83 0.64 13.78
C GLY A 151 -19.83 -0.36 13.23
N ALA A 152 -20.05 -0.37 11.91
CA ALA A 152 -21.07 -1.17 11.26
C ALA A 152 -20.93 -2.67 11.54
N GLY A 153 -19.72 -3.19 11.62
CA GLY A 153 -19.45 -4.60 11.95
C GLY A 153 -19.81 -4.95 13.37
N LEU A 154 -19.51 -4.07 14.34
CA LEU A 154 -19.88 -4.25 15.75
C LEU A 154 -21.40 -4.12 15.93
N ALA A 155 -22.02 -3.15 15.25
CA ALA A 155 -23.48 -2.96 15.26
C ALA A 155 -24.22 -4.19 14.73
N ALA A 156 -23.74 -4.78 13.64
CA ALA A 156 -24.29 -6.02 13.09
C ALA A 156 -24.12 -7.22 14.03
N ARG A 157 -22.98 -7.33 14.72
CA ARG A 157 -22.69 -8.42 15.65
C ARG A 157 -23.56 -8.38 16.91
N LEU A 158 -23.83 -7.19 17.43
CA LEU A 158 -24.63 -6.97 18.63
C LEU A 158 -26.12 -6.74 18.32
N ASP A 159 -26.52 -6.74 17.05
CA ASP A 159 -27.89 -6.43 16.58
C ASP A 159 -28.38 -5.05 17.05
N ILE A 160 -27.49 -4.04 16.95
CA ILE A 160 -27.77 -2.68 17.43
C ILE A 160 -28.69 -1.96 16.44
N ASN A 161 -29.86 -1.54 16.94
CA ASN A 161 -30.78 -0.69 16.21
C ASN A 161 -30.55 0.80 16.57
N VAL A 162 -30.01 1.56 15.63
CA VAL A 162 -29.74 3.02 15.81
C VAL A 162 -30.98 3.89 15.65
N GLU A 163 -32.08 3.34 15.14
CA GLU A 163 -33.34 4.08 14.98
C GLU A 163 -34.19 4.06 16.26
N ASN A 164 -33.84 3.22 17.24
CA ASN A 164 -34.57 3.12 18.48
C ASN A 164 -33.93 4.00 19.57
N PRO A 165 -34.47 5.20 19.87
CA PRO A 165 -33.87 6.14 20.82
C PRO A 165 -34.01 5.71 22.29
N TYR A 166 -34.80 4.64 22.57
CA TYR A 166 -35.09 4.19 23.94
C TYR A 166 -34.13 3.11 24.44
N GLU A 167 -33.29 2.56 23.56
CA GLU A 167 -32.38 1.49 23.92
C GLU A 167 -30.94 2.01 24.05
N SER A 168 -30.37 1.81 25.22
CA SER A 168 -29.01 2.24 25.50
C SER A 168 -28.00 1.11 25.40
N LEU A 169 -26.81 1.42 24.98
CA LEU A 169 -25.61 0.59 25.16
C LEU A 169 -25.16 0.71 26.62
N THR A 170 -25.00 -0.40 27.29
CA THR A 170 -24.36 -0.45 28.59
C THR A 170 -22.86 -0.65 28.41
N VAL A 171 -22.07 0.27 28.92
CA VAL A 171 -20.63 0.27 28.83
C VAL A 171 -20.03 -0.12 30.17
N TYR A 172 -19.30 -1.23 30.20
CA TYR A 172 -18.54 -1.69 31.37
C TYR A 172 -17.07 -1.44 31.15
N MET A 173 -16.44 -0.73 32.06
CA MET A 173 -15.01 -0.47 32.06
C MET A 173 -14.39 -0.93 33.39
N PRO A 174 -13.29 -1.71 33.36
CA PRO A 174 -12.61 -2.15 34.57
C PRO A 174 -12.14 -0.94 35.41
N ASN A 175 -12.50 -0.91 36.69
CA ASN A 175 -12.02 0.12 37.58
C ASN A 175 -10.57 -0.18 37.99
N ARG A 176 -9.64 0.68 37.58
CA ARG A 176 -8.20 0.51 37.87
C ARG A 176 -7.78 1.05 39.23
N LYS A 177 -8.63 1.90 39.82
CA LYS A 177 -8.38 2.52 41.13
C LYS A 177 -9.18 1.80 42.22
N GLN A 178 -8.97 0.48 42.36
CA GLN A 178 -9.56 -0.24 43.50
C GLN A 178 -8.83 0.14 44.80
N HIS A 179 -9.55 0.70 45.73
CA HIS A 179 -9.01 1.13 47.01
C HIS A 179 -9.45 0.22 48.17
N GLY A 180 -10.39 -0.73 47.95
CA GLY A 180 -10.89 -1.62 48.98
C GLY A 180 -11.69 -2.82 48.47
N PRO A 181 -11.94 -3.83 49.34
CA PRO A 181 -12.64 -5.07 48.93
C PRO A 181 -14.15 -4.86 48.65
N LEU A 182 -14.70 -3.66 48.91
CA LEU A 182 -16.10 -3.30 48.66
C LEU A 182 -16.27 -2.45 47.38
N ASP A 183 -15.20 -2.09 46.71
CA ASP A 183 -15.25 -1.30 45.48
C ASP A 183 -15.81 -2.11 44.35
N LYS A 184 -16.63 -1.46 43.51
CA LYS A 184 -17.18 -2.09 42.31
C LYS A 184 -16.05 -2.39 41.31
N PRO A 185 -15.93 -3.62 40.80
CA PRO A 185 -14.85 -3.98 39.89
C PRO A 185 -14.96 -3.28 38.52
N PHE A 186 -16.16 -2.79 38.18
CA PHE A 186 -16.46 -2.11 36.93
C PHE A 186 -17.16 -0.79 37.16
N SER A 187 -16.77 0.24 36.43
CA SER A 187 -17.53 1.46 36.23
C SER A 187 -18.53 1.21 35.11
N VAL A 188 -19.79 1.61 35.28
CA VAL A 188 -20.88 1.36 34.32
C VAL A 188 -21.52 2.68 33.92
N LYS A 189 -21.69 2.90 32.64
CA LYS A 189 -22.41 4.04 32.06
C LYS A 189 -23.22 3.64 30.85
N TYR A 190 -24.17 4.47 30.47
CA TYR A 190 -25.09 4.26 29.37
C TYR A 190 -24.83 5.29 28.27
N ALA A 191 -24.79 4.84 27.00
CA ALA A 191 -24.73 5.69 25.84
C ALA A 191 -25.80 5.24 24.82
N TYR A 192 -26.36 6.17 24.06
CA TYR A 192 -27.42 5.85 23.09
C TYR A 192 -26.85 5.76 21.69
N PRO A 193 -27.03 4.64 20.98
CA PRO A 193 -26.54 4.49 19.62
C PRO A 193 -27.39 5.32 18.66
N VAL A 194 -26.79 6.26 17.94
CA VAL A 194 -27.50 7.20 17.03
C VAL A 194 -26.99 7.18 15.60
N GLY A 195 -25.91 6.47 15.35
CA GLY A 195 -25.35 6.36 14.01
C GLY A 195 -24.38 5.19 13.86
N ARG A 196 -24.15 4.82 12.61
CA ARG A 196 -23.16 3.81 12.22
C ARG A 196 -22.18 4.39 11.24
N PHE A 197 -20.92 3.98 11.37
CA PHE A 197 -19.88 4.30 10.41
C PHE A 197 -19.28 3.02 9.82
N SER A 198 -18.75 3.13 8.60
CA SER A 198 -17.97 2.06 7.97
C SER A 198 -16.73 2.62 7.30
N ILE A 199 -15.58 2.09 7.68
CA ILE A 199 -14.28 2.53 7.21
C ILE A 199 -13.48 1.35 6.68
N LYS A 200 -13.32 0.32 7.51
CA LYS A 200 -12.60 -0.92 7.23
C LYS A 200 -12.98 -1.96 8.27
N GLN A 201 -13.03 -3.21 7.85
CA GLN A 201 -13.45 -4.35 8.64
C GLN A 201 -12.90 -4.35 10.08
N ASP A 202 -11.59 -4.08 10.29
CA ASP A 202 -11.00 -4.06 11.63
C ASP A 202 -11.55 -2.93 12.51
N TYR A 203 -11.72 -1.72 11.96
CA TYR A 203 -12.27 -0.57 12.67
C TYR A 203 -13.76 -0.73 12.95
N ASP A 204 -14.51 -1.22 11.96
CA ASP A 204 -15.95 -1.40 12.02
C ASP A 204 -16.38 -2.43 13.08
N TYR A 205 -15.48 -3.37 13.40
CA TYR A 205 -15.72 -4.39 14.45
C TYR A 205 -15.17 -4.00 15.82
N GLN A 206 -14.38 -2.93 15.93
CA GLN A 206 -13.67 -2.63 17.18
C GLN A 206 -14.01 -1.27 17.78
N TYR A 207 -14.35 -0.25 16.99
CA TYR A 207 -14.44 1.12 17.48
C TYR A 207 -15.88 1.59 17.68
N VAL A 208 -16.04 2.37 18.78
CA VAL A 208 -17.24 3.15 19.11
C VAL A 208 -16.81 4.55 19.49
N PHE A 209 -17.35 5.56 18.83
CA PHE A 209 -17.13 6.96 19.19
C PHE A 209 -18.14 7.40 20.25
N VAL A 210 -17.65 8.07 21.30
CA VAL A 210 -18.44 8.62 22.39
C VAL A 210 -17.89 10.00 22.79
N PRO A 211 -18.62 10.81 23.56
CA PRO A 211 -18.07 12.07 24.09
C PRO A 211 -16.82 11.83 24.93
N LEU A 212 -15.83 12.71 24.84
CA LEU A 212 -14.58 12.62 25.60
C LEU A 212 -14.83 12.55 27.12
N ASP A 213 -15.74 13.39 27.64
CA ASP A 213 -16.09 13.43 29.05
C ASP A 213 -16.77 12.15 29.55
N PHE A 214 -17.43 11.40 28.65
CA PHE A 214 -18.02 10.10 28.96
C PHE A 214 -16.97 9.12 29.44
N ILE A 215 -15.87 8.97 28.67
CA ILE A 215 -14.77 8.07 29.05
C ILE A 215 -14.00 8.61 30.25
N ARG A 216 -13.73 9.92 30.31
CA ARG A 216 -13.06 10.56 31.42
C ARG A 216 -13.76 10.29 32.75
N THR A 217 -15.08 10.30 32.75
CA THR A 217 -15.86 9.97 33.95
C THR A 217 -15.77 8.46 34.26
N LEU A 218 -15.71 7.57 33.29
CA LEU A 218 -15.58 6.12 33.51
C LEU A 218 -14.23 5.74 34.13
N ILE A 219 -13.15 6.46 33.75
CA ILE A 219 -11.79 6.23 34.30
C ILE A 219 -11.47 7.07 35.52
N GLU A 220 -12.42 7.93 35.95
CA GLU A 220 -12.27 8.87 37.08
C GLU A 220 -11.05 9.81 36.93
N ASP A 221 -10.80 10.28 35.70
CA ASP A 221 -9.72 11.21 35.38
C ASP A 221 -10.17 12.23 34.33
N SER A 222 -10.49 13.43 34.81
CA SER A 222 -11.09 14.51 33.99
C SER A 222 -10.14 15.16 32.98
N ALA A 223 -8.83 14.99 33.15
CA ALA A 223 -7.82 15.61 32.30
C ALA A 223 -7.10 14.60 31.39
N ALA A 224 -7.38 13.29 31.53
CA ALA A 224 -6.72 12.25 30.80
C ALA A 224 -6.94 12.36 29.28
N ALA A 225 -5.89 12.06 28.54
CA ALA A 225 -5.90 11.90 27.10
C ALA A 225 -4.94 10.77 26.69
N THR A 226 -5.25 10.04 25.62
CA THR A 226 -4.33 9.10 24.98
C THR A 226 -3.69 9.68 23.73
N GLY A 227 -4.25 10.77 23.19
CA GLY A 227 -3.71 11.45 22.02
C GLY A 227 -4.26 12.85 21.81
N ILE A 228 -3.47 13.65 21.10
CA ILE A 228 -3.92 14.89 20.49
C ILE A 228 -3.84 14.68 18.98
N GLU A 229 -4.93 14.90 18.32
CA GLU A 229 -5.06 14.76 16.87
C GLU A 229 -5.10 16.12 16.21
N ILE A 230 -4.31 16.32 15.17
CA ILE A 230 -4.07 17.64 14.56
C ILE A 230 -4.26 17.55 13.05
N ARG A 231 -5.07 18.48 12.52
CA ARG A 231 -5.19 18.70 11.07
C ARG A 231 -4.39 19.93 10.68
N LEU A 232 -3.57 19.78 9.64
CA LEU A 232 -2.72 20.85 9.13
C LEU A 232 -3.48 21.73 8.13
N ALA A 233 -3.03 22.97 7.98
CA ALA A 233 -3.48 23.82 6.91
C ALA A 233 -2.99 23.28 5.54
N PRO A 234 -3.75 23.49 4.44
CA PRO A 234 -3.36 22.98 3.12
C PRO A 234 -1.96 23.44 2.70
N GLY A 235 -1.15 22.49 2.20
CA GLY A 235 0.20 22.76 1.71
C GLY A 235 1.30 22.82 2.80
N VAL A 236 0.96 22.63 4.07
CA VAL A 236 1.95 22.60 5.17
C VAL A 236 2.60 21.21 5.24
N ARG A 237 3.93 21.19 5.40
CA ARG A 237 4.68 19.95 5.60
C ARG A 237 4.62 19.51 7.05
N ALA A 238 4.18 18.29 7.31
CA ALA A 238 4.05 17.69 8.65
C ALA A 238 5.36 17.73 9.44
N GLU A 239 6.50 17.49 8.80
CA GLU A 239 7.82 17.47 9.45
C GLU A 239 8.19 18.82 10.11
N LYS A 240 7.80 19.95 9.49
CA LYS A 240 8.06 21.28 10.04
C LYS A 240 7.27 21.50 11.34
N VAL A 241 6.01 21.09 11.35
CA VAL A 241 5.13 21.24 12.53
C VAL A 241 5.52 20.24 13.62
N LYS A 242 5.92 19.02 13.25
CA LYS A 242 6.43 18.00 14.16
C LYS A 242 7.61 18.52 14.99
N ALA A 243 8.59 19.21 14.36
CA ALA A 243 9.70 19.81 15.08
C ALA A 243 9.27 20.90 16.07
N LYS A 244 8.28 21.75 15.70
CA LYS A 244 7.72 22.77 16.60
C LYS A 244 6.98 22.15 17.79
N LEU A 245 6.17 21.11 17.54
CA LEU A 245 5.43 20.39 18.58
C LEU A 245 6.39 19.72 19.58
N THR A 246 7.46 19.08 19.08
CA THR A 246 8.46 18.44 19.96
C THR A 246 9.13 19.45 20.90
N ALA A 247 9.29 20.69 20.48
CA ALA A 247 9.88 21.76 21.31
C ALA A 247 8.88 22.36 22.31
N LEU A 248 7.58 22.24 22.07
CA LEU A 248 6.53 22.78 22.94
C LEU A 248 6.30 21.90 24.16
N PHE A 249 6.21 20.58 23.97
CA PHE A 249 5.89 19.64 25.04
C PHE A 249 7.09 19.42 25.96
N ASN A 250 6.90 19.71 27.25
CA ASN A 250 7.89 19.42 28.31
C ASN A 250 8.00 17.93 28.66
N THR A 251 6.96 17.15 28.34
CA THR A 251 6.94 15.70 28.51
C THR A 251 7.36 14.99 27.25
N PRO A 252 8.04 13.84 27.33
CA PRO A 252 8.42 13.08 26.13
C PRO A 252 7.18 12.55 25.42
N VAL A 253 6.91 13.06 24.21
CA VAL A 253 5.79 12.68 23.38
C VAL A 253 6.26 12.07 22.07
N ASN A 254 5.50 11.13 21.55
CA ASN A 254 5.70 10.55 20.24
C ASN A 254 4.74 11.21 19.25
N ILE A 255 5.29 11.91 18.27
CA ILE A 255 4.52 12.61 17.23
C ILE A 255 4.62 11.83 15.93
N LYS A 256 3.50 11.29 15.50
CA LYS A 256 3.40 10.47 14.28
C LYS A 256 2.65 11.21 13.19
N ASN A 257 3.19 11.19 11.98
CA ASN A 257 2.46 11.60 10.78
C ASN A 257 1.52 10.48 10.31
N LYS A 258 0.69 10.73 9.28
CA LYS A 258 -0.26 9.74 8.74
C LYS A 258 0.38 8.39 8.41
N ASP A 259 1.52 8.40 7.74
CA ASP A 259 2.21 7.17 7.32
C ASP A 259 2.80 6.43 8.54
N GLU A 260 3.30 7.16 9.54
CA GLU A 260 3.87 6.61 10.77
C GLU A 260 2.80 6.03 11.72
N GLN A 261 1.56 6.54 11.67
CA GLN A 261 0.46 6.01 12.50
C GLN A 261 0.14 4.55 12.17
N ASN A 262 0.34 4.15 10.91
CA ASN A 262 0.15 2.78 10.42
C ASN A 262 1.42 2.16 9.82
N ALA A 263 2.59 2.59 10.30
CA ALA A 263 3.88 2.17 9.75
C ALA A 263 4.04 0.63 9.67
N ALA A 264 3.55 -0.10 10.67
CA ALA A 264 3.62 -1.57 10.69
C ALA A 264 2.85 -2.19 9.52
N PHE A 265 1.63 -1.71 9.26
CA PHE A 265 0.80 -2.18 8.16
C PHE A 265 1.41 -1.85 6.78
N PHE A 266 1.83 -0.60 6.55
CA PHE A 266 2.46 -0.22 5.30
C PHE A 266 3.81 -0.93 5.07
N LYS A 267 4.56 -1.20 6.15
CA LYS A 267 5.78 -2.00 6.08
C LYS A 267 5.48 -3.43 5.66
N LEU A 268 4.45 -4.06 6.24
CA LEU A 268 4.03 -5.42 5.87
C LEU A 268 3.62 -5.47 4.39
N MET A 269 2.77 -4.55 3.94
CA MET A 269 2.31 -4.47 2.55
C MET A 269 3.47 -4.23 1.57
N ASN A 270 4.46 -3.41 1.95
CA ASN A 270 5.65 -3.21 1.13
C ASN A 270 6.51 -4.47 1.05
N ILE A 271 6.65 -5.23 2.14
CA ILE A 271 7.34 -6.53 2.15
C ILE A 271 6.62 -7.52 1.22
N GLU A 272 5.30 -7.62 1.31
CA GLU A 272 4.48 -8.48 0.45
C GLU A 272 4.61 -8.11 -1.03
N LYS A 273 4.60 -6.83 -1.38
CA LYS A 273 4.85 -6.31 -2.72
C LYS A 273 6.18 -6.81 -3.27
N TRP A 274 7.26 -6.69 -2.49
CA TRP A 274 8.60 -7.10 -2.95
C TRP A 274 8.77 -8.62 -3.01
N ILE A 275 8.13 -9.38 -2.12
CA ILE A 275 8.09 -10.84 -2.20
C ILE A 275 7.37 -11.28 -3.47
N SER A 276 6.20 -10.73 -3.75
CA SER A 276 5.43 -11.04 -4.97
C SER A 276 6.21 -10.68 -6.22
N TYR A 277 6.87 -9.53 -6.24
CA TYR A 277 7.76 -9.12 -7.32
C TYR A 277 8.93 -10.11 -7.51
N ALA A 278 9.55 -10.57 -6.43
CA ALA A 278 10.64 -11.55 -6.47
C ALA A 278 10.18 -12.90 -7.03
N VAL A 279 9.00 -13.39 -6.64
CA VAL A 279 8.43 -14.65 -7.15
C VAL A 279 8.18 -14.57 -8.66
N VAL A 280 7.61 -13.47 -9.15
CA VAL A 280 7.38 -13.31 -10.60
C VAL A 280 8.69 -13.04 -11.34
N SER A 281 9.66 -12.38 -10.73
CA SER A 281 11.02 -12.26 -11.29
C SER A 281 11.71 -13.62 -11.42
N LEU A 282 11.52 -14.52 -10.46
CA LEU A 282 12.01 -15.90 -10.54
C LEU A 282 11.38 -16.65 -11.74
N THR A 283 10.07 -16.47 -11.95
CA THR A 283 9.40 -17.00 -13.15
C THR A 283 10.01 -16.45 -14.43
N LEU A 284 10.33 -15.14 -14.47
CA LEU A 284 11.01 -14.53 -15.61
C LEU A 284 12.42 -15.13 -15.84
N ILE A 285 13.15 -15.47 -14.78
CA ILE A 285 14.42 -16.18 -14.87
C ILE A 285 14.23 -17.55 -15.54
N ILE A 286 13.20 -18.30 -15.12
CA ILE A 286 12.89 -19.61 -15.75
C ILE A 286 12.56 -19.43 -17.24
N VAL A 287 11.73 -18.45 -17.58
CA VAL A 287 11.40 -18.13 -18.96
C VAL A 287 12.63 -17.70 -19.77
N SER A 288 13.62 -17.06 -19.13
CA SER A 288 14.85 -16.63 -19.79
C SER A 288 15.72 -17.79 -20.31
N PHE A 289 15.52 -19.03 -19.84
CA PHE A 289 16.18 -20.21 -20.45
C PHE A 289 15.74 -20.45 -21.87
N ASN A 290 14.52 -20.03 -22.27
CA ASN A 290 14.11 -20.05 -23.66
C ASN A 290 14.95 -19.07 -24.50
N LEU A 291 15.35 -17.92 -23.93
CA LEU A 291 16.26 -16.98 -24.60
C LEU A 291 17.66 -17.60 -24.79
N VAL A 292 18.17 -18.32 -23.79
CA VAL A 292 19.44 -19.07 -23.93
C VAL A 292 19.36 -20.05 -25.08
N SER A 293 18.28 -20.84 -25.13
CA SER A 293 18.06 -21.84 -26.20
C SER A 293 17.92 -21.19 -27.60
N ALA A 294 17.19 -20.07 -27.69
CA ALA A 294 17.04 -19.31 -28.92
C ALA A 294 18.39 -18.77 -29.43
N LEU A 295 19.17 -18.16 -28.56
CA LEU A 295 20.50 -17.63 -28.89
C LEU A 295 21.46 -18.76 -29.28
N TRP A 296 21.42 -19.90 -28.59
CA TRP A 296 22.20 -21.09 -29.01
C TRP A 296 21.86 -21.55 -30.38
N MET A 297 20.59 -21.65 -30.71
CA MET A 297 20.15 -22.07 -32.03
C MET A 297 20.62 -21.08 -33.12
N ILE A 298 20.53 -19.77 -32.87
CA ILE A 298 21.05 -18.74 -33.76
C ILE A 298 22.57 -18.87 -33.91
N VAL A 299 23.33 -19.12 -32.85
CA VAL A 299 24.78 -19.35 -32.95
C VAL A 299 25.14 -20.53 -33.80
N LEU A 300 24.42 -21.66 -33.68
CA LEU A 300 24.65 -22.85 -34.46
C LEU A 300 24.34 -22.64 -35.93
N ASP A 301 23.21 -22.00 -36.25
CA ASP A 301 22.82 -21.68 -37.63
C ASP A 301 23.80 -20.74 -38.33
N LYS A 302 24.31 -19.74 -37.60
CA LYS A 302 25.21 -18.71 -38.10
C LYS A 302 26.70 -19.03 -37.96
N LYS A 303 27.04 -20.32 -37.67
CA LYS A 303 28.43 -20.73 -37.49
C LYS A 303 29.31 -20.44 -38.70
N LYS A 304 28.80 -20.65 -39.95
CA LYS A 304 29.51 -20.33 -41.19
C LYS A 304 29.72 -18.81 -41.34
N ASP A 305 28.68 -18.02 -41.03
CA ASP A 305 28.76 -16.56 -41.13
C ASP A 305 29.77 -16.01 -40.13
N ILE A 306 29.85 -16.60 -38.91
CA ILE A 306 30.86 -16.25 -37.87
C ILE A 306 32.28 -16.50 -38.44
N SER A 307 32.52 -17.66 -39.04
CA SER A 307 33.83 -17.97 -39.63
C SER A 307 34.21 -16.97 -40.73
N ILE A 308 33.27 -16.63 -41.64
CA ILE A 308 33.49 -15.63 -42.69
C ILE A 308 33.83 -14.26 -42.07
N LEU A 309 33.09 -13.81 -41.09
CA LEU A 309 33.35 -12.54 -40.40
C LEU A 309 34.74 -12.51 -39.79
N GLN A 310 35.17 -13.60 -39.14
CA GLN A 310 36.51 -13.70 -38.54
C GLN A 310 37.62 -13.73 -39.62
N SER A 311 37.39 -14.41 -40.73
CA SER A 311 38.33 -14.40 -41.88
C SER A 311 38.45 -13.01 -42.52
N MET A 312 37.38 -12.19 -42.43
CA MET A 312 37.39 -10.78 -42.83
C MET A 312 38.01 -9.81 -41.80
N GLY A 313 38.54 -10.34 -40.68
CA GLY A 313 39.23 -9.55 -39.67
C GLY A 313 38.37 -9.12 -38.48
N SER A 314 37.13 -9.63 -38.29
CA SER A 314 36.34 -9.36 -37.10
C SER A 314 36.96 -10.01 -35.88
N SER A 315 37.09 -9.29 -34.78
CA SER A 315 37.62 -9.82 -33.53
C SER A 315 36.60 -10.74 -32.81
N PRO A 316 37.08 -11.70 -32.00
CA PRO A 316 36.16 -12.49 -31.14
C PRO A 316 35.28 -11.61 -30.21
N SER A 317 35.76 -10.43 -29.80
CA SER A 317 34.99 -9.44 -29.07
C SER A 317 33.79 -8.89 -29.86
N ASP A 318 33.97 -8.72 -31.18
CA ASP A 318 32.87 -8.21 -32.01
C ASP A 318 31.80 -9.27 -32.21
N VAL A 319 32.20 -10.54 -32.37
CA VAL A 319 31.27 -11.68 -32.42
C VAL A 319 30.49 -11.74 -31.09
N TYR A 320 31.15 -11.65 -29.95
CA TYR A 320 30.50 -11.56 -28.63
C TYR A 320 29.45 -10.43 -28.56
N LYS A 321 29.82 -9.21 -29.01
CA LYS A 321 28.92 -8.06 -29.04
C LYS A 321 27.70 -8.27 -29.96
N ILE A 322 27.85 -8.96 -31.08
CA ILE A 322 26.75 -9.26 -32.01
C ILE A 322 25.69 -10.08 -31.25
N PHE A 323 26.07 -11.22 -30.65
CA PHE A 323 25.13 -12.10 -29.99
C PHE A 323 24.57 -11.52 -28.70
N MET A 324 25.35 -10.75 -27.93
CA MET A 324 24.86 -10.01 -26.75
C MET A 324 23.81 -8.98 -27.18
N ARG A 325 24.05 -8.22 -28.26
CA ARG A 325 23.08 -7.28 -28.80
C ARG A 325 21.83 -7.95 -29.34
N SER A 326 21.96 -9.14 -29.94
CA SER A 326 20.81 -9.94 -30.33
C SER A 326 19.94 -10.32 -29.15
N GLY A 327 20.54 -10.76 -28.03
CA GLY A 327 19.81 -11.01 -26.79
C GLY A 327 19.10 -9.77 -26.26
N TRP A 328 19.78 -8.62 -26.24
CA TRP A 328 19.17 -7.35 -25.80
C TRP A 328 18.02 -6.91 -26.71
N MET A 329 18.10 -7.15 -28.01
CA MET A 329 17.01 -6.83 -28.94
C MET A 329 15.79 -7.69 -28.68
N ILE A 330 15.95 -9.00 -28.44
CA ILE A 330 14.83 -9.89 -28.07
C ILE A 330 14.21 -9.41 -26.75
N CYS A 331 15.02 -9.06 -25.76
CA CYS A 331 14.54 -8.53 -24.47
C CYS A 331 13.80 -7.19 -24.67
N THR A 332 14.33 -6.28 -25.48
CA THR A 332 13.69 -4.98 -25.73
C THR A 332 12.35 -5.13 -26.44
N LEU A 333 12.28 -5.97 -27.47
CA LEU A 333 11.04 -6.24 -28.17
C LEU A 333 10.02 -6.94 -27.26
N GLY A 334 10.47 -7.92 -26.46
CA GLY A 334 9.62 -8.57 -25.45
C GLY A 334 9.12 -7.60 -24.41
N LEU A 335 9.98 -6.71 -23.89
CA LEU A 335 9.61 -5.68 -22.92
C LEU A 335 8.58 -4.70 -23.49
N ILE A 336 8.79 -4.21 -24.72
CA ILE A 336 7.83 -3.30 -25.38
C ILE A 336 6.47 -3.98 -25.53
N LEU A 337 6.43 -5.22 -26.02
CA LEU A 337 5.20 -5.99 -26.13
C LEU A 337 4.56 -6.23 -24.76
N GLY A 338 5.36 -6.53 -23.74
CA GLY A 338 4.90 -6.69 -22.36
C GLY A 338 4.28 -5.43 -21.79
N ILE A 339 4.91 -4.27 -22.02
CA ILE A 339 4.36 -2.96 -21.60
C ILE A 339 3.03 -2.69 -22.31
N VAL A 340 2.96 -2.92 -23.64
CA VAL A 340 1.72 -2.72 -24.41
C VAL A 340 0.60 -3.63 -23.89
N LEU A 341 0.91 -4.89 -23.60
CA LEU A 341 -0.03 -5.85 -23.05
C LEU A 341 -0.51 -5.44 -21.64
N ALA A 342 0.42 -5.02 -20.79
CA ALA A 342 0.10 -4.53 -19.43
C ALA A 342 -0.77 -3.27 -19.47
N LEU A 343 -0.46 -2.30 -20.34
CA LEU A 343 -1.25 -1.10 -20.52
C LEU A 343 -2.65 -1.41 -21.06
N GLY A 344 -2.77 -2.36 -21.98
CA GLY A 344 -4.06 -2.84 -22.48
C GLY A 344 -4.92 -3.44 -21.36
N LEU A 345 -4.35 -4.36 -20.56
CA LEU A 345 -5.05 -4.98 -19.44
C LEU A 345 -5.35 -3.97 -18.33
N TYR A 346 -4.43 -3.05 -18.06
CA TYR A 346 -4.65 -1.92 -17.14
C TYR A 346 -5.85 -1.06 -17.58
N GLY A 347 -5.89 -0.68 -18.87
CA GLY A 347 -7.00 0.10 -19.43
C GLY A 347 -8.34 -0.62 -19.33
N LEU A 348 -8.36 -1.91 -19.67
CA LEU A 348 -9.55 -2.75 -19.56
C LEU A 348 -10.04 -2.88 -18.12
N GLN A 349 -9.15 -3.12 -17.16
CA GLN A 349 -9.50 -3.21 -15.74
C GLN A 349 -10.05 -1.88 -15.23
N LYS A 350 -9.41 -0.75 -15.58
CA LYS A 350 -9.83 0.58 -15.13
C LYS A 350 -11.19 1.00 -15.71
N GLN A 351 -11.50 0.57 -16.94
CA GLN A 351 -12.74 0.96 -17.62
C GLN A 351 -13.91 0.03 -17.33
N PHE A 352 -13.65 -1.26 -17.21
CA PHE A 352 -14.70 -2.29 -17.11
C PHE A 352 -14.73 -3.01 -15.77
N GLY A 353 -13.72 -2.82 -14.88
CA GLY A 353 -13.68 -3.51 -13.59
C GLY A 353 -13.74 -5.05 -13.71
N ILE A 354 -13.03 -5.63 -14.71
CA ILE A 354 -13.13 -7.06 -15.07
C ILE A 354 -12.88 -7.98 -13.88
N VAL A 355 -11.97 -7.61 -13.00
CA VAL A 355 -11.68 -8.37 -11.79
C VAL A 355 -12.38 -7.69 -10.62
N PRO A 356 -13.52 -8.24 -10.13
CA PRO A 356 -14.23 -7.71 -8.97
C PRO A 356 -13.48 -8.02 -7.68
N ILE A 357 -13.70 -7.21 -6.65
CA ILE A 357 -13.29 -7.53 -5.26
C ILE A 357 -14.42 -8.33 -4.59
N PRO A 358 -14.09 -9.27 -3.66
CA PRO A 358 -15.11 -9.95 -2.86
C PRO A 358 -16.01 -8.96 -2.10
N GLU A 359 -17.27 -9.35 -1.87
CA GLU A 359 -18.24 -8.53 -1.14
C GLU A 359 -17.71 -8.13 0.24
N GLY A 360 -17.95 -6.87 0.64
CA GLY A 360 -17.50 -6.31 1.93
C GLY A 360 -16.37 -5.25 1.81
N PHE A 361 -15.92 -4.91 0.62
CA PHE A 361 -15.01 -3.80 0.39
C PHE A 361 -15.76 -2.55 -0.14
N VAL A 362 -15.20 -1.38 0.12
CA VAL A 362 -15.77 -0.07 -0.29
C VAL A 362 -15.73 0.17 -1.80
N VAL A 363 -15.02 -0.66 -2.55
CA VAL A 363 -14.85 -0.54 -4.00
C VAL A 363 -15.24 -1.84 -4.69
N ASP A 364 -15.87 -1.74 -5.86
CA ASP A 364 -16.43 -2.86 -6.60
C ASP A 364 -15.39 -3.66 -7.41
N SER A 365 -14.24 -3.06 -7.72
CA SER A 365 -13.21 -3.68 -8.55
C SER A 365 -11.81 -3.48 -7.98
N TYR A 366 -10.89 -4.41 -8.32
CA TYR A 366 -9.49 -4.34 -7.90
C TYR A 366 -8.88 -2.99 -8.30
N PRO A 367 -8.37 -2.21 -7.31
CA PRO A 367 -7.72 -0.95 -7.57
C PRO A 367 -6.38 -1.20 -8.26
N ILE A 368 -6.14 -0.47 -9.34
CA ILE A 368 -4.88 -0.54 -10.05
C ILE A 368 -4.34 0.87 -10.28
N GLN A 369 -3.05 1.06 -10.03
CA GLN A 369 -2.39 2.34 -10.23
C GLN A 369 -0.98 2.13 -10.80
N LEU A 370 -0.74 2.58 -12.02
CA LEU A 370 0.57 2.51 -12.64
C LEU A 370 1.37 3.77 -12.30
N ARG A 371 2.57 3.60 -11.76
CA ARG A 371 3.52 4.68 -11.47
C ARG A 371 4.60 4.74 -12.54
N TRP A 372 5.05 5.92 -12.90
CA TRP A 372 6.09 6.13 -13.93
C TRP A 372 7.40 5.38 -13.68
N ILE A 373 7.70 5.07 -12.43
CA ILE A 373 8.89 4.32 -12.04
C ILE A 373 8.76 2.81 -12.34
N ASP A 374 7.55 2.25 -12.38
CA ASP A 374 7.33 0.81 -12.53
C ASP A 374 7.88 0.25 -13.84
N PRO A 375 7.63 0.85 -15.02
CA PRO A 375 8.24 0.41 -16.28
C PRO A 375 9.77 0.44 -16.25
N LEU A 376 10.38 1.38 -15.51
CA LEU A 376 11.85 1.45 -15.38
C LEU A 376 12.39 0.30 -14.53
N ILE A 377 11.73 -0.03 -13.41
CA ILE A 377 12.10 -1.14 -12.53
C ILE A 377 12.00 -2.45 -13.32
N VAL A 378 10.87 -2.68 -13.99
CA VAL A 378 10.65 -3.89 -14.81
C VAL A 378 11.64 -3.95 -15.97
N GLY A 379 11.87 -2.83 -16.66
CA GLY A 379 12.85 -2.74 -17.74
C GLY A 379 14.26 -3.13 -17.27
N LEU A 380 14.69 -2.58 -16.13
CA LEU A 380 15.99 -2.92 -15.54
C LEU A 380 16.08 -4.42 -15.20
N THR A 381 15.03 -4.99 -14.61
CA THR A 381 14.98 -6.42 -14.26
C THR A 381 15.07 -7.30 -15.51
N VAL A 382 14.31 -7.00 -16.56
CA VAL A 382 14.35 -7.72 -17.84
C VAL A 382 15.76 -7.62 -18.48
N PHE A 383 16.38 -6.45 -18.45
CA PHE A 383 17.73 -6.27 -18.99
C PHE A 383 18.80 -7.01 -18.19
N ILE A 384 18.72 -7.03 -16.87
CA ILE A 384 19.65 -7.79 -16.02
C ILE A 384 19.53 -9.29 -16.31
N ILE A 385 18.31 -9.82 -16.24
CA ILE A 385 18.04 -11.25 -16.47
C ILE A 385 18.42 -11.64 -17.91
N GLY A 386 18.01 -10.82 -18.89
CA GLY A 386 18.33 -11.05 -20.30
C GLY A 386 19.82 -10.98 -20.60
N SER A 387 20.57 -10.08 -19.97
CA SER A 387 22.02 -10.01 -20.09
C SER A 387 22.72 -11.23 -19.54
N LEU A 388 22.28 -11.74 -18.38
CA LEU A 388 22.78 -12.96 -17.79
C LEU A 388 22.49 -14.18 -18.67
N ALA A 389 21.27 -14.26 -19.22
CA ALA A 389 20.88 -15.33 -20.14
C ALA A 389 21.67 -15.28 -21.46
N ALA A 390 21.88 -14.11 -22.04
CA ALA A 390 22.61 -13.94 -23.29
C ALA A 390 24.13 -14.14 -23.16
N TRP A 391 24.67 -13.94 -21.96
CA TRP A 391 26.12 -13.98 -21.72
C TRP A 391 26.77 -15.32 -22.10
N MET A 392 26.17 -16.45 -21.73
CA MET A 392 26.73 -17.77 -21.98
C MET A 392 26.76 -18.12 -23.49
N PRO A 393 25.67 -18.00 -24.26
CA PRO A 393 25.68 -18.20 -25.72
C PRO A 393 26.65 -17.23 -26.42
N ALA A 394 26.64 -15.94 -26.08
CA ALA A 394 27.52 -14.95 -26.67
C ALA A 394 29.01 -15.26 -26.48
N ARG A 395 29.38 -15.67 -25.23
CA ARG A 395 30.76 -16.06 -24.92
C ARG A 395 31.20 -17.33 -25.69
N LYS A 396 30.31 -18.27 -25.91
CA LYS A 396 30.62 -19.47 -26.69
C LYS A 396 30.72 -19.17 -28.18
N ALA A 397 29.87 -18.29 -28.70
CA ALA A 397 29.93 -17.83 -30.08
C ALA A 397 31.29 -17.20 -30.42
N SER A 398 31.85 -16.42 -29.52
CA SER A 398 33.16 -15.76 -29.67
C SER A 398 34.36 -16.72 -29.72
N LYS A 399 34.18 -17.97 -29.27
CA LYS A 399 35.23 -19.03 -29.26
C LYS A 399 35.16 -19.94 -30.45
N ILE A 400 34.22 -19.77 -31.40
CA ILE A 400 34.16 -20.53 -32.63
C ILE A 400 35.36 -20.11 -33.48
N ALA A 401 36.24 -21.07 -33.81
CA ALA A 401 37.41 -20.81 -34.62
C ALA A 401 37.03 -20.54 -36.10
N ALA A 402 37.77 -19.65 -36.72
CA ALA A 402 37.72 -19.53 -38.18
C ALA A 402 38.16 -20.88 -38.78
N PHE A 403 37.29 -21.52 -39.57
CA PHE A 403 37.72 -22.63 -40.41
C PHE A 403 38.44 -22.01 -41.61
N ILE A 404 39.77 -22.19 -41.64
CA ILE A 404 40.59 -21.92 -42.81
C ILE A 404 40.38 -23.07 -43.78
#